data_7e76836cb0eaefc0c1edeeda254a0f11
#
_entry.id   7e76836cb0eaefc0c1edeeda254a0f11
#
_cell.length_a   1.000
_cell.length_b   1.000
_cell.length_c   1.000
_cell.angle_alpha   90.00
_cell.angle_beta   90.00
_cell.angle_gamma   90.00
#
_symmetry.space_group_name_H-M   'P 1'
#
loop_
_entity.id
_entity.type
_entity.pdbx_description
1 polymer ?
#
loop_
_entity_poly.entity_id
_entity_poly.type
_entity_poly.pdbx_seq_one_letter_code
_entity_poly.pdbx_strand_id
1 'polypeptide(L)'
;MKIKVRLSFAAILVIPLYLTFLAFHTDIAQAMDEHEADHKALESSPEHETYEVKVPESKLSEVKALKNAVASNKKSLSEAKVVYTGKGTCFNCHGEKGRGDGELASSFEPPPRNFTIPGWQKVRSDGELYYVITNGTDHGMPGFGDMLSDEEKWSLVNYIRNFGKHSGFASKK
;
A
#
# COMPACT_ATOMS: atom_id res chain seq x y z
N MET A 1 -56.30 -57.94 10.97
CA MET A 1 -55.13 -57.96 10.02
C MET A 1 -54.23 -56.82 10.42
N LYS A 2 -53.08 -57.08 11.13
CA LYS A 2 -52.18 -56.06 11.63
C LYS A 2 -51.00 -55.92 10.66
N ILE A 3 -50.92 -54.76 9.97
CA ILE A 3 -49.84 -54.43 9.05
C ILE A 3 -48.65 -53.92 9.89
N LYS A 4 -47.56 -54.69 9.91
CA LYS A 4 -46.29 -54.25 10.50
C LYS A 4 -45.54 -53.46 9.44
N VAL A 5 -45.47 -52.14 9.62
CA VAL A 5 -44.57 -51.26 8.86
C VAL A 5 -43.14 -51.47 9.39
N ARG A 6 -42.25 -52.06 8.60
CA ARG A 6 -40.80 -52.12 8.87
C ARG A 6 -40.23 -50.80 8.36
N LEU A 7 -39.93 -49.85 9.28
CA LEU A 7 -39.07 -48.74 8.92
C LEU A 7 -37.63 -49.26 8.73
N SER A 8 -37.12 -49.03 7.56
CA SER A 8 -35.74 -49.37 7.23
C SER A 8 -34.78 -48.36 7.83
N PHE A 9 -33.90 -48.79 8.72
CA PHE A 9 -32.92 -47.98 9.44
C PHE A 9 -31.84 -47.31 8.54
N ALA A 10 -31.88 -47.52 7.23
CA ALA A 10 -30.90 -46.98 6.26
C ALA A 10 -31.11 -45.49 5.94
N ALA A 11 -32.31 -44.91 6.22
CA ALA A 11 -32.60 -43.52 5.85
C ALA A 11 -32.12 -42.48 6.90
N ILE A 12 -31.75 -42.91 8.10
CA ILE A 12 -31.47 -41.99 9.25
C ILE A 12 -30.02 -41.46 9.21
N LEU A 13 -29.10 -42.13 8.50
CA LEU A 13 -27.67 -41.75 8.47
C LEU A 13 -27.29 -40.76 7.33
N VAL A 14 -28.15 -40.61 6.32
CA VAL A 14 -27.86 -39.75 5.15
C VAL A 14 -28.24 -38.29 5.43
N ILE A 15 -29.29 -38.04 6.24
CA ILE A 15 -29.78 -36.70 6.54
C ILE A 15 -28.74 -35.83 7.32
N PRO A 16 -28.09 -36.32 8.37
CA PRO A 16 -27.11 -35.51 9.09
C PRO A 16 -25.87 -35.19 8.23
N LEU A 17 -25.45 -36.09 7.34
CA LEU A 17 -24.31 -35.83 6.45
C LEU A 17 -24.62 -34.77 5.39
N TYR A 18 -25.84 -34.72 4.89
CA TYR A 18 -26.28 -33.69 3.95
C TYR A 18 -26.42 -32.31 4.59
N LEU A 19 -26.89 -32.25 5.85
CA LEU A 19 -27.00 -30.99 6.60
C LEU A 19 -25.62 -30.40 6.95
N THR A 20 -24.63 -31.25 7.27
CA THR A 20 -23.26 -30.79 7.53
C THR A 20 -22.57 -30.32 6.26
N PHE A 21 -22.86 -30.95 5.10
CA PHE A 21 -22.35 -30.52 3.81
C PHE A 21 -22.93 -29.17 3.36
N LEU A 22 -24.23 -28.93 3.60
CA LEU A 22 -24.87 -27.64 3.32
C LEU A 22 -24.35 -26.54 4.23
N ALA A 23 -24.15 -26.79 5.53
CA ALA A 23 -23.59 -25.82 6.48
C ALA A 23 -22.15 -25.42 6.07
N PHE A 24 -21.32 -26.39 5.67
CA PHE A 24 -19.95 -26.10 5.25
C PHE A 24 -19.87 -25.26 3.96
N HIS A 25 -20.83 -25.43 3.03
CA HIS A 25 -20.91 -24.61 1.82
C HIS A 25 -21.40 -23.18 2.09
N THR A 26 -22.27 -22.98 3.07
CA THR A 26 -22.72 -21.65 3.48
C THR A 26 -21.61 -20.85 4.16
N ASP A 27 -20.79 -21.49 5.00
CA ASP A 27 -19.66 -20.85 5.66
C ASP A 27 -18.57 -20.38 4.65
N ILE A 28 -18.28 -21.19 3.62
CA ILE A 28 -17.33 -20.80 2.56
C ILE A 28 -17.89 -19.65 1.73
N ALA A 29 -19.17 -19.68 1.38
CA ALA A 29 -19.81 -18.62 0.59
C ALA A 29 -19.84 -17.29 1.37
N GLN A 30 -20.12 -17.31 2.68
CA GLN A 30 -20.05 -16.13 3.54
C GLN A 30 -18.63 -15.58 3.68
N ALA A 31 -17.63 -16.45 3.87
CA ALA A 31 -16.24 -16.03 3.97
C ALA A 31 -15.70 -15.38 2.67
N MET A 32 -16.19 -15.82 1.51
CA MET A 32 -15.85 -15.22 0.22
C MET A 32 -16.54 -13.86 0.03
N ASP A 33 -17.78 -13.71 0.48
CA ASP A 33 -18.55 -12.47 0.38
C ASP A 33 -17.98 -11.40 1.34
N GLU A 34 -17.60 -11.77 2.55
CA GLU A 34 -16.92 -10.89 3.50
C GLU A 34 -15.54 -10.42 2.97
N HIS A 35 -14.79 -11.30 2.29
CA HIS A 35 -13.50 -10.94 1.71
C HIS A 35 -13.65 -9.98 0.51
N GLU A 36 -14.68 -10.14 -0.30
CA GLU A 36 -14.98 -9.26 -1.43
C GLU A 36 -15.56 -7.92 -0.96
N ALA A 37 -16.35 -7.92 0.13
CA ALA A 37 -16.84 -6.71 0.78
C ALA A 37 -15.73 -5.89 1.42
N ASP A 38 -14.75 -6.53 2.07
CA ASP A 38 -13.56 -5.87 2.61
C ASP A 38 -12.67 -5.26 1.50
N HIS A 39 -12.50 -5.95 0.38
CA HIS A 39 -11.79 -5.41 -0.79
C HIS A 39 -12.52 -4.19 -1.37
N LYS A 40 -13.83 -4.26 -1.52
CA LYS A 40 -14.64 -3.17 -2.06
C LYS A 40 -14.74 -1.98 -1.11
N ALA A 41 -14.77 -2.22 0.21
CA ALA A 41 -14.72 -1.18 1.22
C ALA A 41 -13.35 -0.49 1.26
N LEU A 42 -12.27 -1.23 1.02
CA LEU A 42 -10.92 -0.67 0.90
C LEU A 42 -10.77 0.20 -0.36
N GLU A 43 -11.38 -0.21 -1.48
CA GLU A 43 -11.40 0.56 -2.73
C GLU A 43 -12.27 1.82 -2.66
N SER A 44 -13.33 1.82 -1.84
CA SER A 44 -14.25 2.95 -1.68
C SER A 44 -13.91 3.88 -0.50
N SER A 45 -12.85 3.59 0.25
CA SER A 45 -12.43 4.44 1.38
C SER A 45 -11.79 5.74 0.88
N PRO A 46 -12.00 6.88 1.57
CA PRO A 46 -11.31 8.13 1.26
C PRO A 46 -9.77 7.98 1.25
N GLU A 47 -9.24 6.98 1.95
CA GLU A 47 -7.82 6.63 1.95
C GLU A 47 -7.33 6.07 0.61
N HIS A 48 -8.19 5.36 -0.15
CA HIS A 48 -7.81 4.81 -1.45
C HIS A 48 -7.59 5.93 -2.49
N GLU A 49 -8.40 6.99 -2.47
CA GLU A 49 -8.22 8.16 -3.34
C GLU A 49 -6.89 8.87 -3.06
N THR A 50 -6.41 8.85 -1.81
CA THR A 50 -5.09 9.38 -1.43
C THR A 50 -3.92 8.51 -1.88
N TYR A 51 -4.18 7.28 -2.34
CA TYR A 51 -3.16 6.32 -2.80
C TYR A 51 -3.05 6.25 -4.33
N GLU A 52 -3.71 7.16 -5.04
CA GLU A 52 -3.62 7.21 -6.49
C GLU A 52 -2.17 7.23 -6.99
N VAL A 53 -1.91 6.42 -8.02
CA VAL A 53 -0.60 6.34 -8.67
C VAL A 53 -0.43 7.53 -9.60
N LYS A 54 0.63 8.30 -9.42
CA LYS A 54 0.97 9.44 -10.29
C LYS A 54 1.98 9.05 -11.38
N VAL A 55 1.87 7.84 -11.88
CA VAL A 55 2.63 7.31 -13.01
C VAL A 55 1.66 7.04 -14.16
N PRO A 56 1.91 7.54 -15.38
CA PRO A 56 1.08 7.23 -16.54
C PRO A 56 0.91 5.72 -16.72
N GLU A 57 -0.30 5.27 -17.01
CA GLU A 57 -0.63 3.84 -17.13
C GLU A 57 0.28 3.14 -18.16
N SER A 58 0.59 3.81 -19.27
CA SER A 58 1.48 3.30 -20.32
C SER A 58 2.91 3.02 -19.84
N LYS A 59 3.35 3.62 -18.72
CA LYS A 59 4.67 3.45 -18.13
C LYS A 59 4.67 2.61 -16.86
N LEU A 60 3.50 2.31 -16.31
CA LEU A 60 3.37 1.71 -14.99
C LEU A 60 4.08 0.35 -14.87
N SER A 61 3.99 -0.49 -15.89
CA SER A 61 4.65 -1.81 -15.89
C SER A 61 6.18 -1.67 -15.89
N GLU A 62 6.72 -0.80 -16.73
CA GLU A 62 8.16 -0.51 -16.79
C GLU A 62 8.67 0.05 -15.47
N VAL A 63 7.97 1.06 -14.96
CA VAL A 63 8.34 1.75 -13.70
C VAL A 63 8.30 0.79 -12.50
N LYS A 64 7.30 -0.07 -12.39
CA LYS A 64 7.22 -1.09 -11.33
C LYS A 64 8.34 -2.14 -11.40
N ALA A 65 8.88 -2.38 -12.59
CA ALA A 65 9.99 -3.31 -12.79
C ALA A 65 11.35 -2.73 -12.35
N LEU A 66 11.46 -1.42 -12.20
CA LEU A 66 12.70 -0.77 -11.76
C LEU A 66 13.14 -1.28 -10.38
N LYS A 67 14.42 -1.48 -10.23
CA LYS A 67 15.03 -1.95 -8.98
C LYS A 67 15.96 -0.89 -8.42
N ASN A 68 15.85 -0.65 -7.13
CA ASN A 68 16.77 0.25 -6.44
C ASN A 68 18.16 -0.37 -6.37
N ALA A 69 19.13 0.25 -7.03
CA ALA A 69 20.51 -0.19 -7.04
C ALA A 69 21.31 0.26 -5.80
N VAL A 70 20.75 1.20 -5.01
CA VAL A 70 21.41 1.75 -3.82
C VAL A 70 21.03 0.94 -2.59
N ALA A 71 22.00 0.38 -1.90
CA ALA A 71 21.76 -0.35 -0.66
C ALA A 71 21.24 0.57 0.45
N SER A 72 20.16 0.15 1.14
CA SER A 72 19.63 0.87 2.29
C SER A 72 20.44 0.56 3.55
N ASN A 73 21.39 1.44 3.88
CA ASN A 73 22.24 1.34 5.06
C ASN A 73 22.41 2.71 5.75
N LYS A 74 23.07 2.73 6.91
CA LYS A 74 23.23 3.97 7.70
C LYS A 74 23.90 5.10 6.91
N LYS A 75 24.89 4.76 6.06
CA LYS A 75 25.61 5.76 5.25
C LYS A 75 24.68 6.36 4.20
N SER A 76 24.06 5.53 3.35
CA SER A 76 23.15 5.99 2.28
C SER A 76 21.94 6.76 2.83
N LEU A 77 21.39 6.35 3.98
CA LEU A 77 20.29 7.08 4.63
C LEU A 77 20.74 8.44 5.18
N SER A 78 21.99 8.56 5.68
CA SER A 78 22.54 9.85 6.11
C SER A 78 22.77 10.80 4.94
N GLU A 79 23.28 10.29 3.84
CA GLU A 79 23.48 11.05 2.59
C GLU A 79 22.13 11.48 2.00
N ALA A 80 21.16 10.58 1.95
CA ALA A 80 19.82 10.90 1.50
C ALA A 80 19.12 11.95 2.38
N LYS A 81 19.36 11.94 3.69
CA LYS A 81 18.87 13.00 4.58
C LYS A 81 19.41 14.37 4.17
N VAL A 82 20.70 14.45 3.84
CA VAL A 82 21.31 15.71 3.38
C VAL A 82 20.66 16.19 2.07
N VAL A 83 20.37 15.28 1.14
CA VAL A 83 19.65 15.63 -0.09
C VAL A 83 18.22 16.08 0.21
N TYR A 84 17.51 15.36 1.09
CA TYR A 84 16.11 15.64 1.47
C TYR A 84 15.94 17.01 2.11
N THR A 85 16.88 17.41 2.99
CA THR A 85 16.84 18.70 3.71
C THR A 85 17.60 19.82 3.02
N GLY A 86 18.46 19.50 2.06
CA GLY A 86 19.28 20.46 1.32
C GLY A 86 18.85 20.61 -0.12
N LYS A 87 19.63 20.03 -1.03
CA LYS A 87 19.48 20.19 -2.49
C LYS A 87 18.08 19.85 -3.01
N GLY A 88 17.41 18.83 -2.45
CA GLY A 88 16.05 18.43 -2.83
C GLY A 88 14.95 19.25 -2.17
N THR A 89 15.22 19.98 -1.10
CA THR A 89 14.23 20.80 -0.35
C THR A 89 12.91 20.08 -0.02
N CYS A 90 12.91 18.76 -0.01
CA CYS A 90 11.71 17.92 0.13
C CYS A 90 10.95 18.19 1.45
N PHE A 91 11.71 18.53 2.51
CA PHE A 91 11.16 18.79 3.83
C PHE A 91 10.23 20.02 3.88
N ASN A 92 10.38 20.98 2.95
CA ASN A 92 9.53 22.17 2.91
C ASN A 92 8.06 21.80 2.68
N CYS A 93 7.79 20.73 1.90
CA CYS A 93 6.44 20.25 1.65
C CYS A 93 6.12 18.99 2.48
N HIS A 94 7.03 18.01 2.50
CA HIS A 94 6.78 16.73 3.15
C HIS A 94 7.08 16.71 4.66
N GLY A 95 7.66 17.78 5.21
CA GLY A 95 8.05 17.89 6.61
C GLY A 95 9.31 17.09 6.96
N GLU A 96 9.98 17.45 8.06
CA GLU A 96 11.21 16.76 8.50
C GLU A 96 11.00 15.29 8.84
N LYS A 97 9.78 14.93 9.26
CA LYS A 97 9.36 13.56 9.62
C LYS A 97 8.58 12.87 8.51
N GLY A 98 8.51 13.46 7.32
CA GLY A 98 7.82 12.90 6.17
C GLY A 98 6.31 12.76 6.32
N ARG A 99 5.67 13.60 7.14
CA ARG A 99 4.23 13.54 7.44
C ARG A 99 3.36 14.33 6.46
N GLY A 100 3.94 15.01 5.49
CA GLY A 100 3.23 15.94 4.61
C GLY A 100 2.86 17.25 5.30
N ASP A 101 3.53 17.58 6.39
CA ASP A 101 3.28 18.70 7.30
C ASP A 101 4.38 19.79 7.22
N GLY A 102 5.06 19.90 6.08
CA GLY A 102 6.05 20.94 5.85
C GLY A 102 5.42 22.33 5.79
N GLU A 103 6.26 23.36 5.90
CA GLU A 103 5.82 24.77 5.91
C GLU A 103 5.00 25.16 4.68
N LEU A 104 5.33 24.57 3.51
CA LEU A 104 4.63 24.82 2.25
C LEU A 104 3.45 23.87 2.03
N ALA A 105 3.18 22.94 2.93
CA ALA A 105 2.16 21.89 2.70
C ALA A 105 0.76 22.44 2.43
N SER A 106 0.37 23.53 3.13
CA SER A 106 -0.94 24.16 2.97
C SER A 106 -1.15 24.85 1.61
N SER A 107 -0.10 24.98 0.80
CA SER A 107 -0.19 25.59 -0.54
C SER A 107 -0.58 24.58 -1.62
N PHE A 108 -0.77 23.31 -1.27
CA PHE A 108 -1.06 22.25 -2.22
C PHE A 108 -2.41 21.58 -1.96
N GLU A 109 -3.15 21.30 -3.04
CA GLU A 109 -4.39 20.52 -3.03
C GLU A 109 -4.31 19.46 -4.16
N PRO A 110 -4.29 18.17 -3.82
CA PRO A 110 -4.22 17.57 -2.49
C PRO A 110 -2.89 17.86 -1.76
N PRO A 111 -2.86 17.74 -0.43
CA PRO A 111 -1.66 18.02 0.36
C PRO A 111 -0.52 17.06 0.04
N PRO A 112 0.73 17.43 0.34
CA PRO A 112 1.89 16.56 0.13
C PRO A 112 1.74 15.22 0.85
N ARG A 113 2.22 14.16 0.20
CA ARG A 113 2.09 12.80 0.71
C ARG A 113 2.72 12.63 2.09
N ASN A 114 1.97 11.99 2.99
CA ASN A 114 2.48 11.49 4.25
C ASN A 114 3.16 10.13 4.03
N PHE A 115 4.48 10.08 4.16
CA PHE A 115 5.30 8.88 3.97
C PHE A 115 5.24 7.91 5.15
N THR A 116 4.67 8.31 6.28
CA THR A 116 4.61 7.46 7.49
C THR A 116 3.45 6.47 7.46
N ILE A 117 2.52 6.58 6.50
CA ILE A 117 1.32 5.73 6.41
C ILE A 117 1.69 4.33 5.90
N PRO A 118 1.51 3.26 6.70
CA PRO A 118 1.93 1.91 6.32
C PRO A 118 1.21 1.38 5.06
N GLY A 119 -0.07 1.66 4.90
CA GLY A 119 -0.86 1.28 3.73
C GLY A 119 -0.27 1.86 2.44
N TRP A 120 0.02 3.15 2.42
CA TRP A 120 0.67 3.81 1.29
C TRP A 120 2.06 3.22 0.99
N GLN A 121 2.88 3.00 2.02
CA GLN A 121 4.20 2.38 1.86
C GLN A 121 4.13 1.00 1.20
N LYS A 122 3.11 0.21 1.53
CA LYS A 122 2.92 -1.16 1.02
C LYS A 122 2.52 -1.18 -0.45
N VAL A 123 1.67 -0.25 -0.88
CA VAL A 123 1.10 -0.26 -2.24
C VAL A 123 1.97 0.42 -3.29
N ARG A 124 3.00 1.19 -2.89
CA ARG A 124 3.92 1.84 -3.82
C ARG A 124 5.17 0.99 -4.04
N SER A 125 5.56 0.78 -5.30
CA SER A 125 6.87 0.23 -5.63
C SER A 125 7.97 1.29 -5.51
N ASP A 126 9.22 0.87 -5.36
CA ASP A 126 10.36 1.79 -5.34
C ASP A 126 10.52 2.53 -6.67
N GLY A 127 10.21 1.86 -7.78
CA GLY A 127 10.22 2.48 -9.09
C GLY A 127 9.19 3.60 -9.23
N GLU A 128 7.97 3.44 -8.67
CA GLU A 128 6.96 4.50 -8.65
C GLU A 128 7.45 5.72 -7.87
N LEU A 129 8.10 5.53 -6.73
CA LEU A 129 8.69 6.62 -5.96
C LEU A 129 9.81 7.32 -6.75
N TYR A 130 10.69 6.54 -7.37
CA TYR A 130 11.76 7.06 -8.22
C TYR A 130 11.22 7.87 -9.39
N TYR A 131 10.17 7.36 -10.05
CA TYR A 131 9.50 8.05 -11.17
C TYR A 131 8.93 9.40 -10.74
N VAL A 132 8.21 9.44 -9.62
CA VAL A 132 7.61 10.67 -9.10
C VAL A 132 8.69 11.68 -8.67
N ILE A 133 9.77 11.26 -8.05
CA ILE A 133 10.89 12.12 -7.73
C ILE A 133 11.52 12.70 -9.01
N THR A 134 11.65 11.88 -10.05
CA THR A 134 12.27 12.30 -11.30
C THR A 134 11.41 13.29 -12.08
N ASN A 135 10.11 13.00 -12.21
CA ASN A 135 9.22 13.71 -13.14
C ASN A 135 8.27 14.71 -12.46
N GLY A 136 8.11 14.62 -11.13
CA GLY A 136 7.10 15.39 -10.41
C GLY A 136 5.69 14.84 -10.59
N THR A 137 4.71 15.67 -10.28
CA THR A 137 3.28 15.37 -10.43
C THR A 137 2.51 16.59 -10.97
N ASP A 138 1.37 16.33 -11.60
CA ASP A 138 0.46 17.37 -12.10
C ASP A 138 -0.16 18.23 -10.97
N HIS A 139 -0.03 17.76 -9.72
CA HIS A 139 -0.56 18.42 -8.51
C HIS A 139 0.48 19.25 -7.75
N GLY A 140 1.53 19.69 -8.44
CA GLY A 140 2.45 20.70 -7.93
C GLY A 140 3.77 20.19 -7.31
N MET A 141 4.00 18.88 -7.17
CA MET A 141 5.32 18.41 -6.83
C MET A 141 6.26 18.58 -8.04
N PRO A 142 7.36 19.35 -7.94
CA PRO A 142 8.29 19.50 -9.04
C PRO A 142 9.07 18.20 -9.30
N GLY A 143 9.50 18.00 -10.54
CA GLY A 143 10.45 16.95 -10.91
C GLY A 143 11.89 17.36 -10.57
N PHE A 144 12.69 16.39 -10.14
CA PHE A 144 14.08 16.57 -9.75
C PHE A 144 15.06 15.86 -10.71
N GLY A 145 14.57 15.42 -11.88
CA GLY A 145 15.37 14.65 -12.86
C GLY A 145 16.68 15.33 -13.25
N ASP A 146 16.64 16.64 -13.52
CA ASP A 146 17.81 17.41 -13.94
C ASP A 146 18.67 17.91 -12.77
N MET A 147 18.12 17.89 -11.55
CA MET A 147 18.78 18.44 -10.37
C MET A 147 19.50 17.38 -9.55
N LEU A 148 18.96 16.16 -9.49
CA LEU A 148 19.47 15.06 -8.68
C LEU A 148 20.02 13.94 -9.57
N SER A 149 21.15 13.37 -9.17
CA SER A 149 21.68 12.16 -9.81
C SER A 149 20.76 10.95 -9.55
N ASP A 150 20.90 9.90 -10.35
CA ASP A 150 20.14 8.66 -10.13
C ASP A 150 20.42 8.04 -8.77
N GLU A 151 21.67 8.10 -8.31
CA GLU A 151 22.05 7.62 -6.98
C GLU A 151 21.37 8.42 -5.87
N GLU A 152 21.29 9.75 -5.97
CA GLU A 152 20.61 10.62 -5.02
C GLU A 152 19.10 10.31 -5.00
N LYS A 153 18.46 10.13 -6.16
CA LYS A 153 17.04 9.76 -6.27
C LYS A 153 16.75 8.40 -5.65
N TRP A 154 17.56 7.39 -5.93
CA TRP A 154 17.41 6.06 -5.32
C TRP A 154 17.70 6.06 -3.82
N SER A 155 18.63 6.88 -3.36
CA SER A 155 18.87 7.08 -1.93
C SER A 155 17.69 7.75 -1.24
N LEU A 156 17.04 8.72 -1.89
CA LEU A 156 15.78 9.32 -1.40
C LEU A 156 14.65 8.30 -1.31
N VAL A 157 14.52 7.36 -2.26
CA VAL A 157 13.55 6.27 -2.16
C VAL A 157 13.79 5.47 -0.88
N ASN A 158 15.04 5.10 -0.58
CA ASN A 158 15.38 4.41 0.68
C ASN A 158 15.02 5.26 1.92
N TYR A 159 15.24 6.56 1.84
CA TYR A 159 14.93 7.48 2.95
C TYR A 159 13.42 7.60 3.18
N ILE A 160 12.62 7.70 2.12
CA ILE A 160 11.15 7.67 2.18
C ILE A 160 10.66 6.36 2.79
N ARG A 161 11.24 5.22 2.41
CA ARG A 161 10.93 3.91 3.03
C ARG A 161 11.26 3.86 4.51
N ASN A 162 12.29 4.57 4.92
CA ASN A 162 12.68 4.62 6.32
C ASN A 162 11.67 5.34 7.21
N PHE A 163 10.93 6.33 6.71
CA PHE A 163 9.84 6.97 7.46
C PHE A 163 8.75 5.96 7.83
N GLY A 164 8.39 5.04 6.93
CA GLY A 164 7.41 3.99 7.20
C GLY A 164 7.84 3.01 8.30
N LYS A 165 9.14 2.78 8.47
CA LYS A 165 9.67 1.87 9.51
C LYS A 165 9.59 2.46 10.92
N HIS A 166 9.62 3.78 11.04
CA HIS A 166 9.63 4.49 12.32
C HIS A 166 8.25 5.01 12.75
N SER A 167 7.20 4.71 12.00
CA SER A 167 5.83 5.18 12.26
C SER A 167 5.11 4.50 13.45
N GLY A 168 5.83 3.78 14.31
CA GLY A 168 5.28 3.28 15.60
C GLY A 168 4.34 2.07 15.50
N PHE A 169 4.06 1.56 14.30
CA PHE A 169 3.42 0.25 14.11
C PHE A 169 4.47 -0.87 14.11
N ALA A 170 5.32 -0.91 15.16
CA ALA A 170 5.99 -2.14 15.51
C ALA A 170 4.87 -3.14 15.88
N SER A 171 4.60 -4.10 15.01
CA SER A 171 3.72 -5.21 15.33
C SER A 171 4.16 -5.80 16.65
N LYS A 172 3.32 -5.68 17.68
CA LYS A 172 3.48 -6.52 18.87
C LYS A 172 3.42 -7.97 18.37
N LYS A 173 4.57 -8.65 18.45
CA LYS A 173 4.62 -10.09 18.36
C LYS A 173 3.88 -10.70 19.53
#